data_ab47acfbe6b76ceaf96ef1a64c8f83bc
#
_entry.id   ab47acfbe6b76ceaf96ef1a64c8f83bc
#
_cell.length_a   1.000
_cell.length_b   1.000
_cell.length_c   1.000
_cell.angle_alpha   90.00
_cell.angle_beta   90.00
_cell.angle_gamma   90.00
#
_symmetry.space_group_name_H-M   'P 1'
#
loop_
_entity.id
_entity.type
_entity.pdbx_description
1 polymer ?
#
loop_
_entity_poly.entity_id
_entity_poly.type
_entity_poly.pdbx_seq_one_letter_code
_entity_poly.pdbx_strand_id
1 'polypeptide(L)'
;MKRLKGEIERMKKVMKRVITACLAFAMILALVTPASVEAATKNESLTLYKGETYTWYLTGVKSLSSASSTKKAVATVKANKSKKQYTISAKKAGTSVVTIKGKDYYGHTQSLKIKVTVAEPKFDLKLQKLDGNYILIRVKNN
;
A
#
# COMPACT_ATOMS: atom_id res chain seq x y z
N MET A 1 11.86 -65.71 -33.13
CA MET A 1 12.37 -65.32 -31.78
C MET A 1 13.35 -64.13 -31.79
N LYS A 2 14.26 -63.95 -32.72
CA LYS A 2 15.23 -62.81 -32.75
C LYS A 2 14.59 -61.44 -32.99
N ARG A 3 13.51 -61.30 -33.77
CA ARG A 3 12.83 -60.00 -34.04
C ARG A 3 12.16 -59.41 -32.78
N LEU A 4 11.45 -60.19 -31.98
CA LEU A 4 10.81 -59.73 -30.77
C LEU A 4 11.83 -59.20 -29.74
N LYS A 5 12.98 -59.83 -29.63
CA LYS A 5 14.05 -59.41 -28.71
C LYS A 5 14.64 -58.04 -29.10
N GLY A 6 14.77 -57.73 -30.42
CA GLY A 6 15.23 -56.46 -30.93
C GLY A 6 14.24 -55.30 -30.69
N GLU A 7 12.93 -55.57 -30.80
CA GLU A 7 11.87 -54.57 -30.49
C GLU A 7 11.77 -54.25 -29.01
N ILE A 8 11.89 -55.23 -28.13
CA ILE A 8 11.90 -55.03 -26.69
C ILE A 8 13.10 -54.13 -26.27
N GLU A 9 14.28 -54.40 -26.84
CA GLU A 9 15.46 -53.58 -26.53
C GLU A 9 15.32 -52.13 -27.07
N ARG A 10 14.71 -51.93 -28.24
CA ARG A 10 14.40 -50.60 -28.77
C ARG A 10 13.40 -49.86 -27.86
N MET A 11 12.33 -50.51 -27.43
CA MET A 11 11.33 -49.94 -26.53
C MET A 11 11.95 -49.55 -25.19
N LYS A 12 12.80 -50.39 -24.60
CA LYS A 12 13.51 -50.07 -23.37
C LYS A 12 14.42 -48.83 -23.52
N LYS A 13 15.08 -48.69 -24.66
CA LYS A 13 15.96 -47.56 -24.96
C LYS A 13 15.18 -46.25 -25.15
N VAL A 14 14.01 -46.31 -25.82
CA VAL A 14 13.10 -45.18 -25.96
C VAL A 14 12.50 -44.79 -24.62
N MET A 15 12.02 -45.75 -23.83
CA MET A 15 11.45 -45.49 -22.50
C MET A 15 12.47 -44.86 -21.56
N LYS A 16 13.73 -45.31 -21.54
CA LYS A 16 14.80 -44.66 -20.76
C LYS A 16 15.00 -43.20 -21.17
N ARG A 17 15.00 -42.86 -22.47
CA ARG A 17 15.14 -41.49 -22.97
C ARG A 17 13.94 -40.62 -22.58
N VAL A 18 12.74 -41.14 -22.66
CA VAL A 18 11.50 -40.42 -22.25
C VAL A 18 11.48 -40.15 -20.73
N ILE A 19 11.84 -41.14 -19.92
CA ILE A 19 11.94 -40.97 -18.47
C ILE A 19 13.00 -39.92 -18.11
N THR A 20 14.18 -39.95 -18.76
CA THR A 20 15.22 -38.93 -18.51
C THR A 20 14.79 -37.54 -18.95
N ALA A 21 14.05 -37.40 -20.06
CA ALA A 21 13.52 -36.13 -20.50
C ALA A 21 12.42 -35.60 -19.57
N CYS A 22 11.54 -36.46 -19.07
CA CYS A 22 10.50 -36.09 -18.09
C CYS A 22 11.10 -35.67 -16.74
N LEU A 23 12.15 -36.33 -16.26
CA LEU A 23 12.86 -35.96 -15.05
C LEU A 23 13.58 -34.62 -15.20
N ALA A 24 14.19 -34.34 -16.36
CA ALA A 24 14.80 -33.03 -16.62
C ALA A 24 13.76 -31.91 -16.68
N PHE A 25 12.59 -32.18 -17.28
CA PHE A 25 11.49 -31.20 -17.33
C PHE A 25 10.87 -30.94 -15.95
N ALA A 26 10.73 -31.97 -15.11
CA ALA A 26 10.26 -31.85 -13.74
C ALA A 26 11.25 -31.03 -12.87
N MET A 27 12.56 -31.16 -13.07
CA MET A 27 13.57 -30.34 -12.37
C MET A 27 13.51 -28.85 -12.80
N ILE A 28 13.19 -28.55 -14.05
CA ILE A 28 13.08 -27.16 -14.53
C ILE A 28 11.81 -26.48 -13.94
N LEU A 29 10.72 -27.24 -13.75
CA LEU A 29 9.52 -26.71 -13.07
C LEU A 29 9.73 -26.45 -11.57
N ALA A 30 10.64 -27.16 -10.91
CA ALA A 30 10.92 -26.97 -9.48
C ALA A 30 11.79 -25.74 -9.19
N LEU A 31 12.42 -25.15 -10.22
CA LEU A 31 13.23 -23.93 -10.09
C LEU A 31 12.44 -22.62 -10.35
N VAL A 32 11.18 -22.73 -10.76
CA VAL A 32 10.26 -21.58 -10.71
C VAL A 32 9.77 -21.46 -9.27
N THR A 33 10.62 -20.95 -8.40
CA THR A 33 10.14 -20.37 -7.15
C THR A 33 9.15 -19.30 -7.56
N PRO A 34 7.90 -19.31 -7.04
CA PRO A 34 7.02 -18.16 -7.24
C PRO A 34 7.82 -16.98 -6.69
N ALA A 35 8.25 -16.06 -7.55
CA ALA A 35 8.78 -14.79 -7.10
C ALA A 35 7.72 -14.27 -6.13
N SER A 36 8.05 -14.18 -4.85
CA SER A 36 7.20 -13.54 -3.87
C SER A 36 7.01 -12.13 -4.43
N VAL A 37 5.84 -11.86 -4.99
CA VAL A 37 5.50 -10.52 -5.46
C VAL A 37 5.49 -9.68 -4.19
N GLU A 38 6.62 -9.01 -3.97
CA GLU A 38 6.82 -8.16 -2.82
C GLU A 38 5.71 -7.10 -2.87
N ALA A 39 4.96 -6.99 -1.78
CA ALA A 39 3.84 -6.06 -1.69
C ALA A 39 4.38 -4.65 -1.98
N ALA A 40 4.00 -4.08 -3.12
CA ALA A 40 4.48 -2.76 -3.50
C ALA A 40 4.08 -1.75 -2.42
N THR A 41 5.08 -1.08 -1.84
CA THR A 41 4.88 -0.08 -0.80
C THR A 41 5.19 1.30 -1.37
N LYS A 42 4.19 2.17 -1.42
CA LYS A 42 4.34 3.58 -1.77
C LYS A 42 4.44 4.41 -0.49
N ASN A 43 5.40 5.33 -0.44
CA ASN A 43 5.58 6.26 0.68
C ASN A 43 5.19 7.67 0.25
N GLU A 44 4.40 8.34 1.07
CA GLU A 44 3.94 9.72 0.85
C GLU A 44 4.06 10.54 2.14
N SER A 45 3.99 11.87 2.01
CA SER A 45 3.97 12.80 3.14
C SER A 45 2.77 13.73 3.01
N LEU A 46 2.13 14.02 4.13
CA LEU A 46 0.95 14.89 4.21
C LEU A 46 1.10 15.78 5.45
N THR A 47 0.92 17.08 5.28
CA THR A 47 0.83 18.04 6.38
C THR A 47 -0.61 18.51 6.52
N LEU A 48 -1.14 18.44 7.73
CA LEU A 48 -2.48 18.91 8.09
C LEU A 48 -2.40 19.81 9.30
N TYR A 49 -3.33 20.75 9.44
CA TYR A 49 -3.52 21.47 10.68
C TYR A 49 -4.45 20.71 11.64
N LYS A 50 -4.28 20.91 12.94
CA LYS A 50 -5.14 20.33 13.96
C LYS A 50 -6.61 20.64 13.68
N GLY A 51 -7.45 19.60 13.68
CA GLY A 51 -8.87 19.67 13.33
C GLY A 51 -9.20 19.41 11.87
N GLU A 52 -8.22 19.44 10.97
CA GLU A 52 -8.44 19.15 9.55
C GLU A 52 -8.68 17.68 9.29
N THR A 53 -9.40 17.43 8.19
CA THR A 53 -9.61 16.09 7.64
C THR A 53 -9.20 16.06 6.18
N TYR A 54 -8.53 14.99 5.79
CA TYR A 54 -8.11 14.73 4.42
C TYR A 54 -8.74 13.43 3.93
N THR A 55 -9.46 13.53 2.82
CA THR A 55 -10.16 12.38 2.23
C THR A 55 -9.65 12.14 0.82
N TRP A 56 -9.28 10.89 0.53
CA TRP A 56 -8.75 10.50 -0.75
C TRP A 56 -9.30 9.16 -1.23
N TYR A 57 -9.35 8.99 -2.55
CA TYR A 57 -9.75 7.75 -3.21
C TYR A 57 -8.51 6.98 -3.67
N LEU A 58 -8.51 5.67 -3.45
CA LEU A 58 -7.47 4.80 -3.96
C LEU A 58 -7.80 4.38 -5.38
N THR A 59 -6.98 4.81 -6.32
CA THR A 59 -7.03 4.37 -7.73
C THR A 59 -6.15 3.13 -7.92
N GLY A 60 -6.48 2.29 -8.90
CA GLY A 60 -5.69 1.08 -9.22
C GLY A 60 -5.85 -0.08 -8.24
N VAL A 61 -6.70 0.04 -7.21
CA VAL A 61 -7.00 -1.05 -6.28
C VAL A 61 -8.39 -1.66 -6.53
N LYS A 62 -8.45 -2.98 -6.48
CA LYS A 62 -9.72 -3.72 -6.53
C LYS A 62 -10.50 -3.56 -5.22
N SER A 63 -9.80 -3.65 -4.09
CA SER A 63 -10.42 -3.57 -2.77
C SER A 63 -9.50 -2.93 -1.73
N LEU A 64 -10.11 -2.26 -0.75
CA LEU A 64 -9.45 -1.73 0.43
C LEU A 64 -9.55 -2.75 1.57
N SER A 65 -8.40 -3.17 2.13
CA SER A 65 -8.35 -4.21 3.16
C SER A 65 -8.34 -3.63 4.56
N SER A 66 -7.39 -2.72 4.85
CA SER A 66 -7.23 -2.12 6.18
C SER A 66 -6.62 -0.73 6.11
N ALA A 67 -6.83 0.03 7.18
CA ALA A 67 -6.16 1.29 7.43
C ALA A 67 -5.83 1.40 8.92
N SER A 68 -4.61 1.84 9.23
CA SER A 68 -4.12 1.97 10.61
C SER A 68 -3.26 3.20 10.77
N SER A 69 -3.13 3.69 12.01
CA SER A 69 -2.27 4.82 12.37
C SER A 69 -1.40 4.41 13.55
N THR A 70 -0.12 4.74 13.49
CA THR A 70 0.86 4.43 14.55
C THR A 70 0.62 5.25 15.82
N LYS A 71 0.13 6.49 15.67
CA LYS A 71 -0.19 7.38 16.80
C LYS A 71 -1.59 7.95 16.63
N LYS A 72 -2.60 7.23 17.09
CA LYS A 72 -4.02 7.62 17.00
C LYS A 72 -4.34 8.92 17.74
N ALA A 73 -3.54 9.31 18.73
CA ALA A 73 -3.67 10.59 19.40
C ALA A 73 -3.30 11.78 18.50
N VAL A 74 -2.38 11.58 17.54
CA VAL A 74 -1.93 12.60 16.58
C VAL A 74 -2.85 12.63 15.37
N ALA A 75 -3.05 11.47 14.72
CA ALA A 75 -3.92 11.37 13.56
C ALA A 75 -4.64 10.01 13.56
N THR A 76 -5.90 10.00 13.15
CA THR A 76 -6.68 8.78 12.93
C THR A 76 -6.98 8.60 11.46
N VAL A 77 -7.21 7.35 11.05
CA VAL A 77 -7.65 7.02 9.70
C VAL A 77 -8.88 6.14 9.74
N LYS A 78 -9.85 6.44 8.88
CA LYS A 78 -11.03 5.62 8.62
C LYS A 78 -11.02 5.18 7.15
N ALA A 79 -11.28 3.89 6.93
CA ALA A 79 -11.39 3.31 5.60
C ALA A 79 -12.86 3.08 5.23
N ASN A 80 -13.29 3.58 4.09
CA ASN A 80 -14.56 3.24 3.47
C ASN A 80 -14.29 2.24 2.34
N LYS A 81 -14.53 0.96 2.62
CA LYS A 81 -14.20 -0.13 1.70
C LYS A 81 -15.05 -0.09 0.43
N SER A 82 -16.33 0.23 0.53
CA SER A 82 -17.25 0.28 -0.60
C SER A 82 -16.90 1.40 -1.60
N LYS A 83 -16.48 2.55 -1.09
CA LYS A 83 -16.06 3.69 -1.91
C LYS A 83 -14.56 3.67 -2.26
N LYS A 84 -13.80 2.69 -1.76
CA LYS A 84 -12.32 2.62 -1.88
C LYS A 84 -11.65 3.92 -1.45
N GLN A 85 -12.12 4.49 -0.34
CA GLN A 85 -11.80 5.81 0.16
C GLN A 85 -11.21 5.69 1.56
N TYR A 86 -10.28 6.57 1.91
CA TYR A 86 -9.83 6.73 3.28
C TYR A 86 -9.90 8.19 3.70
N THR A 87 -10.16 8.42 4.99
CA THR A 87 -10.21 9.74 5.59
C THR A 87 -9.24 9.78 6.76
N ILE A 88 -8.29 10.71 6.71
CA ILE A 88 -7.33 10.99 7.78
C ILE A 88 -7.84 12.21 8.54
N SER A 89 -7.91 12.13 9.88
CA SER A 89 -8.31 13.24 10.75
C SER A 89 -7.15 13.62 11.67
N ALA A 90 -6.74 14.88 11.60
CA ALA A 90 -5.68 15.47 12.42
C ALA A 90 -6.22 15.86 13.79
N LYS A 91 -5.67 15.30 14.89
CA LYS A 91 -6.19 15.51 16.25
C LYS A 91 -5.29 16.36 17.12
N LYS A 92 -3.99 16.11 17.12
CA LYS A 92 -3.01 16.78 17.99
C LYS A 92 -1.72 16.99 17.19
N ALA A 93 -1.03 18.10 17.44
CA ALA A 93 0.26 18.39 16.86
C ALA A 93 1.26 17.24 17.07
N GLY A 94 2.04 16.93 16.05
CA GLY A 94 3.01 15.85 16.04
C GLY A 94 3.06 15.09 14.73
N THR A 95 3.73 13.94 14.73
CA THR A 95 3.88 13.10 13.53
C THR A 95 3.36 11.69 13.80
N SER A 96 2.61 11.15 12.84
CA SER A 96 2.12 9.78 12.82
C SER A 96 2.32 9.16 11.43
N VAL A 97 2.47 7.85 11.36
CA VAL A 97 2.47 7.12 10.09
C VAL A 97 1.13 6.41 9.94
N VAL A 98 0.43 6.74 8.87
CA VAL A 98 -0.79 6.05 8.45
C VAL A 98 -0.42 5.01 7.41
N THR A 99 -0.88 3.77 7.61
CA THR A 99 -0.69 2.67 6.66
C THR A 99 -2.04 2.21 6.14
N ILE A 100 -2.19 2.20 4.83
CA ILE A 100 -3.39 1.76 4.13
C ILE A 100 -3.01 0.57 3.27
N LYS A 101 -3.77 -0.53 3.36
CA LYS A 101 -3.54 -1.74 2.58
C LYS A 101 -4.75 -2.07 1.72
N GLY A 102 -4.50 -2.48 0.51
CA GLY A 102 -5.51 -2.91 -0.46
C GLY A 102 -5.00 -4.05 -1.32
N LYS A 103 -5.86 -4.58 -2.18
CA LYS A 103 -5.49 -5.53 -3.22
C LYS A 103 -5.72 -4.90 -4.59
N ASP A 104 -4.79 -5.12 -5.51
CA ASP A 104 -4.97 -4.76 -6.92
C ASP A 104 -5.91 -5.74 -7.64
N TYR A 105 -6.09 -5.53 -8.95
CA TYR A 105 -6.96 -6.39 -9.77
C TYR A 105 -6.39 -7.80 -9.99
N TYR A 106 -5.09 -8.00 -9.74
CA TYR A 106 -4.40 -9.28 -9.85
C TYR A 106 -4.35 -10.03 -8.51
N GLY A 107 -4.84 -9.41 -7.41
CA GLY A 107 -4.85 -10.01 -6.08
C GLY A 107 -3.61 -9.73 -5.24
N HIS A 108 -2.62 -8.99 -5.76
CA HIS A 108 -1.42 -8.61 -5.02
C HIS A 108 -1.75 -7.57 -3.94
N THR A 109 -1.07 -7.66 -2.81
CA THR A 109 -1.21 -6.68 -1.74
C THR A 109 -0.44 -5.41 -2.08
N GLN A 110 -1.13 -4.28 -2.06
CA GLN A 110 -0.55 -2.94 -2.19
C GLN A 110 -0.59 -2.24 -0.83
N SER A 111 0.46 -1.51 -0.50
CA SER A 111 0.57 -0.78 0.75
C SER A 111 0.94 0.68 0.49
N LEU A 112 0.18 1.61 1.07
CA LEU A 112 0.46 3.03 1.05
C LEU A 112 0.78 3.47 2.48
N LYS A 113 1.99 4.01 2.71
CA LYS A 113 2.42 4.60 3.97
C LYS A 113 2.48 6.11 3.81
N ILE A 114 1.76 6.82 4.66
CA ILE A 114 1.68 8.28 4.65
C ILE A 114 2.24 8.80 5.97
N LYS A 115 3.34 9.56 5.89
CA LYS A 115 3.86 10.32 7.04
C LYS A 115 2.99 11.56 7.21
N VAL A 116 2.12 11.54 8.21
CA VAL A 116 1.21 12.65 8.53
C VAL A 116 1.87 13.52 9.58
N THR A 117 2.11 14.78 9.24
CA THR A 117 2.56 15.82 10.17
C THR A 117 1.38 16.72 10.49
N VAL A 118 1.02 16.78 11.77
CA VAL A 118 -0.05 17.67 12.25
C VAL A 118 0.60 18.90 12.88
N ALA A 119 0.31 20.06 12.31
CA ALA A 119 0.74 21.37 12.83
C ALA A 119 -0.39 22.04 13.62
N GLU A 120 -0.05 22.85 14.61
CA GLU A 120 -1.00 23.78 15.19
C GLU A 120 -1.08 25.05 14.35
N PRO A 121 -2.28 25.57 14.06
CA PRO A 121 -2.42 26.81 13.36
C PRO A 121 -1.85 27.94 14.26
N LYS A 122 -0.87 28.67 13.75
CA LYS A 122 -0.33 29.85 14.42
C LYS A 122 -1.09 31.07 13.92
N PHE A 123 -1.87 31.67 14.78
CA PHE A 123 -2.51 32.95 14.53
C PHE A 123 -1.75 34.05 15.28
N ASP A 124 -1.18 35.01 14.57
CA ASP A 124 -0.62 36.21 15.17
C ASP A 124 -1.72 37.29 15.14
N LEU A 125 -2.35 37.50 16.30
CA LEU A 125 -3.39 38.52 16.49
C LEU A 125 -2.69 39.82 16.92
N LYS A 126 -2.51 40.79 16.02
CA LYS A 126 -2.07 42.13 16.37
C LYS A 126 -3.27 43.05 16.51
N LEU A 127 -3.51 43.53 17.72
CA LEU A 127 -4.42 44.65 17.94
C LEU A 127 -3.79 45.90 17.29
N GLN A 128 -4.40 46.39 16.23
CA GLN A 128 -4.04 47.66 15.64
C GLN A 128 -4.98 48.72 16.23
N LYS A 129 -4.39 49.79 16.78
CA LYS A 129 -4.94 50.94 17.47
C LYS A 129 -6.45 51.17 17.34
N LEU A 130 -7.11 51.30 18.46
CA LEU A 130 -8.48 51.81 18.57
C LEU A 130 -8.48 53.26 18.06
N ASP A 131 -9.15 53.49 16.94
CA ASP A 131 -9.49 54.82 16.49
C ASP A 131 -11.02 54.86 16.44
N GLY A 132 -11.61 55.57 17.35
CA GLY A 132 -13.05 55.62 17.53
C GLY A 132 -13.67 54.31 18.04
N ASN A 133 -14.78 53.91 17.46
CA ASN A 133 -15.60 52.75 17.90
C ASN A 133 -15.25 51.43 17.19
N TYR A 134 -14.11 51.31 16.51
CA TYR A 134 -13.75 50.15 15.72
C TYR A 134 -12.47 49.48 16.23
N ILE A 135 -12.53 48.16 16.44
CA ILE A 135 -11.34 47.30 16.70
C ILE A 135 -10.97 46.62 15.39
N LEU A 136 -9.83 47.01 14.82
CA LEU A 136 -9.26 46.30 13.67
C LEU A 136 -8.36 45.18 14.18
N ILE A 137 -8.79 43.93 13.99
CA ILE A 137 -8.01 42.75 14.29
C ILE A 137 -7.34 42.28 12.98
N ARG A 138 -6.03 42.41 12.87
CA ARG A 138 -5.28 41.84 11.74
C ARG A 138 -4.85 40.43 12.12
N VAL A 139 -5.41 39.45 11.43
CA VAL A 139 -4.99 38.06 11.54
C VAL A 139 -3.90 37.82 10.50
N LYS A 140 -2.66 37.54 10.94
CA LYS A 140 -1.58 37.12 10.06
C LYS A 140 -1.43 35.61 10.19
N ASN A 141 -1.67 34.91 9.10
CA ASN A 141 -1.40 33.47 8.99
C ASN A 141 0.07 33.32 8.60
N ASN A 142 0.87 32.67 9.44
CA ASN A 142 2.28 32.34 9.12
C ASN A 142 2.41 30.88 8.75
#